data_1fcf61e24b99cd7e02de5d60e2af988c
#
_entry.id   1fcf61e24b99cd7e02de5d60e2af988c
#
_cell.length_a   1.000
_cell.length_b   1.000
_cell.length_c   1.000
_cell.angle_alpha   90.00
_cell.angle_beta   90.00
_cell.angle_gamma   90.00
#
_symmetry.space_group_name_H-M   'P 1'
#
loop_
_entity.id
_entity.type
_entity.pdbx_description
1 polymer ?
#
loop_
_entity_poly.entity_id
_entity_poly.type
_entity_poly.pdbx_seq_one_letter_code
_entity_poly.pdbx_strand_id
1 'polypeptide(L)'
;MNLRLDNVSKTYRVGSFGRGRLTAVRDVSFEVREGEVFSLIGESGSGKSTIGRMILRLLQPTAGSITYGDTDIASLHRRALKEYYRNVQGVFQDPFSSYNPIFKADRIFGMARTEFFPEVSGDEWRQRLHAALESVGLNPGDVLHKYPHQLSGGQLQRLLVARALLLDIRFLVADEIISMLDASTRIDVLNLLADLKARGLGVLFITHDLSLGNYISDKTVILRHGSIVEMGETEKVFGDPRHPYTQMLLASVPRLHAKWNGGTRARDLPETADLPPLIEIESGHLAAV
;
A
#
# COMPACT_ATOMS: atom_id res chain seq x y z
N MET A 1 -13.32 5.91 -10.73
CA MET A 1 -13.50 6.21 -9.29
C MET A 1 -12.18 6.63 -8.67
N ASN A 2 -12.19 7.20 -7.43
CA ASN A 2 -11.00 7.60 -6.71
C ASN A 2 -11.12 7.29 -5.23
N LEU A 3 -9.96 7.14 -4.58
CA LEU A 3 -9.80 7.13 -3.13
C LEU A 3 -9.09 8.42 -2.74
N ARG A 4 -9.76 9.28 -1.96
CA ARG A 4 -9.23 10.58 -1.56
C ARG A 4 -9.13 10.68 -0.05
N LEU A 5 -8.00 11.16 0.41
CA LEU A 5 -7.75 11.58 1.79
C LEU A 5 -7.82 13.11 1.84
N ASP A 6 -8.47 13.66 2.84
CA ASP A 6 -8.60 15.10 3.05
C ASP A 6 -8.27 15.45 4.50
N ASN A 7 -7.12 16.11 4.71
CA ASN A 7 -6.57 16.53 6.01
C ASN A 7 -6.58 15.41 7.08
N VAL A 8 -6.23 14.19 6.65
CA VAL A 8 -6.30 13.00 7.51
C VAL A 8 -5.20 13.03 8.55
N SER A 9 -5.60 12.90 9.81
CA SER A 9 -4.67 12.80 10.94
C SER A 9 -4.98 11.59 11.82
N LYS A 10 -3.93 10.98 12.41
CA LYS A 10 -4.05 9.89 13.37
C LYS A 10 -3.15 10.09 14.56
N THR A 11 -3.76 10.22 15.74
CA THR A 11 -3.06 10.31 17.02
C THR A 11 -3.43 9.13 17.91
N TYR A 12 -2.43 8.44 18.43
CA TYR A 12 -2.58 7.38 19.43
C TYR A 12 -2.36 7.91 20.84
N ARG A 13 -3.10 7.35 21.79
CA ARG A 13 -2.80 7.52 23.21
C ARG A 13 -1.77 6.48 23.61
N VAL A 14 -0.65 6.90 24.20
CA VAL A 14 0.49 6.05 24.56
C VAL A 14 0.90 6.26 26.01
N GLY A 15 1.68 5.32 26.54
CA GLY A 15 2.19 5.37 27.92
C GLY A 15 1.21 4.85 28.96
N SER A 16 1.71 4.65 30.18
CA SER A 16 0.91 4.20 31.33
C SER A 16 -0.20 5.22 31.58
N PHE A 17 -1.44 4.75 31.60
CA PHE A 17 -2.66 5.56 31.75
C PHE A 17 -3.01 6.49 30.57
N GLY A 18 -2.42 6.30 29.36
CA GLY A 18 -2.80 7.04 28.15
C GLY A 18 -2.48 8.54 28.20
N ARG A 19 -1.51 8.97 29.02
CA ARG A 19 -1.13 10.38 29.20
C ARG A 19 -0.29 10.95 28.05
N GLY A 20 0.43 10.09 27.31
CA GLY A 20 1.19 10.50 26.14
C GLY A 20 0.32 10.50 24.87
N ARG A 21 0.69 11.32 23.90
CA ARG A 21 0.09 11.34 22.55
C ARG A 21 1.20 11.13 21.53
N LEU A 22 0.98 10.20 20.60
CA LEU A 22 1.84 9.94 19.44
C LEU A 22 1.04 10.23 18.17
N THR A 23 1.37 11.30 17.46
CA THR A 23 0.76 11.59 16.17
C THR A 23 1.52 10.82 15.09
N ALA A 24 0.89 9.79 14.57
CA ALA A 24 1.45 8.90 13.54
C ALA A 24 1.20 9.41 12.12
N VAL A 25 0.13 10.21 11.92
CA VAL A 25 -0.21 10.84 10.63
C VAL A 25 -0.76 12.22 10.94
N ARG A 26 -0.32 13.25 10.18
CA ARG A 26 -0.66 14.65 10.38
C ARG A 26 -1.04 15.31 9.06
N ASP A 27 -2.28 15.74 8.96
CA ASP A 27 -2.87 16.57 7.87
C ASP A 27 -2.51 16.10 6.46
N VAL A 28 -2.62 14.77 6.24
CA VAL A 28 -2.27 14.13 4.98
C VAL A 28 -3.43 14.22 4.01
N SER A 29 -3.16 14.77 2.81
CA SER A 29 -4.13 14.91 1.73
C SER A 29 -3.53 14.44 0.41
N PHE A 30 -4.16 13.46 -0.23
CA PHE A 30 -3.83 13.00 -1.58
C PHE A 30 -4.99 12.20 -2.18
N GLU A 31 -4.88 11.89 -3.46
CA GLU A 31 -5.88 11.12 -4.20
C GLU A 31 -5.20 10.01 -5.00
N VAL A 32 -5.76 8.79 -4.93
CA VAL A 32 -5.37 7.64 -5.76
C VAL A 32 -6.50 7.35 -6.75
N ARG A 33 -6.19 7.20 -8.03
CA ARG A 33 -7.16 6.95 -9.11
C ARG A 33 -7.11 5.51 -9.60
N GLU A 34 -8.21 5.07 -10.22
CA GLU A 34 -8.21 3.81 -10.97
C GLU A 34 -7.18 3.89 -12.11
N GLY A 35 -6.46 2.78 -12.35
CA GLY A 35 -5.43 2.71 -13.37
C GLY A 35 -4.15 3.47 -13.05
N GLU A 36 -3.94 3.85 -11.77
CA GLU A 36 -2.76 4.58 -11.30
C GLU A 36 -2.05 3.78 -10.22
N VAL A 37 -0.73 3.71 -10.27
CA VAL A 37 0.11 3.29 -9.13
C VAL A 37 0.60 4.52 -8.41
N PHE A 38 0.20 4.67 -7.17
CA PHE A 38 0.54 5.76 -6.29
C PHE A 38 1.43 5.26 -5.15
N SER A 39 2.68 5.68 -5.10
CA SER A 39 3.62 5.26 -4.07
C SER A 39 3.56 6.13 -2.82
N LEU A 40 3.57 5.48 -1.68
CA LEU A 40 3.77 6.11 -0.38
C LEU A 40 5.10 5.64 0.20
N ILE A 41 6.09 6.52 0.20
CA ILE A 41 7.48 6.21 0.52
C ILE A 41 7.94 6.96 1.77
N GLY A 42 8.83 6.36 2.55
CA GLY A 42 9.41 6.96 3.75
C GLY A 42 10.03 5.90 4.67
N GLU A 43 10.78 6.33 5.67
CA GLU A 43 11.40 5.43 6.65
C GLU A 43 10.38 4.63 7.46
N SER A 44 10.84 3.57 8.13
CA SER A 44 10.03 2.84 9.09
C SER A 44 9.51 3.77 10.18
N GLY A 45 8.22 3.64 10.52
CA GLY A 45 7.57 4.52 11.50
C GLY A 45 7.09 5.88 10.94
N SER A 46 7.26 6.18 9.65
CA SER A 46 6.76 7.44 9.07
C SER A 46 5.24 7.55 8.93
N GLY A 47 4.47 6.51 9.24
CA GLY A 47 3.00 6.54 9.21
C GLY A 47 2.35 5.83 8.03
N LYS A 48 3.11 5.29 7.06
CA LYS A 48 2.61 4.67 5.82
C LYS A 48 1.56 3.58 6.05
N SER A 49 1.91 2.56 6.83
CA SER A 49 0.98 1.46 7.13
C SER A 49 -0.24 1.92 7.95
N THR A 50 -0.11 3.01 8.72
CA THR A 50 -1.24 3.63 9.41
C THR A 50 -2.23 4.21 8.40
N ILE A 51 -1.73 4.89 7.36
CA ILE A 51 -2.55 5.40 6.25
C ILE A 51 -3.25 4.23 5.52
N GLY A 52 -2.50 3.19 5.13
CA GLY A 52 -3.08 2.01 4.50
C GLY A 52 -4.20 1.37 5.33
N ARG A 53 -3.98 1.22 6.65
CA ARG A 53 -5.00 0.68 7.57
C ARG A 53 -6.22 1.59 7.73
N MET A 54 -6.07 2.90 7.64
CA MET A 54 -7.20 3.85 7.67
C MET A 54 -8.02 3.75 6.38
N ILE A 55 -7.39 3.65 5.21
CA ILE A 55 -8.07 3.40 3.93
C ILE A 55 -8.83 2.07 3.99
N LEU A 56 -8.23 1.01 4.50
CA LEU A 56 -8.90 -0.29 4.67
C LEU A 56 -9.93 -0.30 5.82
N ARG A 57 -10.16 0.85 6.46
CA ARG A 57 -11.08 1.00 7.58
C ARG A 57 -10.80 0.05 8.76
N LEU A 58 -9.57 -0.40 8.89
CA LEU A 58 -9.06 -1.15 10.05
C LEU A 58 -8.72 -0.21 11.22
N LEU A 59 -8.51 1.08 10.91
CA LEU A 59 -8.32 2.17 11.86
C LEU A 59 -9.20 3.35 11.44
N GLN A 60 -9.70 4.08 12.44
CA GLN A 60 -10.40 5.35 12.18
C GLN A 60 -9.40 6.52 12.27
N PRO A 61 -9.48 7.52 11.39
CA PRO A 61 -8.75 8.77 11.55
C PRO A 61 -9.18 9.48 12.83
N THR A 62 -8.30 10.31 13.39
CA THR A 62 -8.63 11.19 14.53
C THR A 62 -9.22 12.52 14.04
N ALA A 63 -8.83 12.95 12.83
CA ALA A 63 -9.36 14.11 12.12
C ALA A 63 -9.26 13.89 10.61
N GLY A 64 -9.97 14.72 9.84
CA GLY A 64 -10.06 14.59 8.39
C GLY A 64 -11.02 13.50 7.94
N SER A 65 -11.10 13.27 6.64
CA SER A 65 -11.99 12.28 6.04
C SER A 65 -11.31 11.49 4.93
N ILE A 66 -11.82 10.29 4.69
CA ILE A 66 -11.39 9.43 3.56
C ILE A 66 -12.65 9.11 2.77
N THR A 67 -12.62 9.41 1.47
CA THR A 67 -13.75 9.15 0.58
C THR A 67 -13.41 8.11 -0.49
N TYR A 68 -14.41 7.32 -0.86
CA TYR A 68 -14.41 6.45 -2.02
C TYR A 68 -15.48 6.97 -3.00
N GLY A 69 -15.02 7.56 -4.11
CA GLY A 69 -15.85 8.46 -4.89
C GLY A 69 -16.32 9.62 -4.03
N ASP A 70 -17.64 9.86 -4.01
CA ASP A 70 -18.25 10.93 -3.22
C ASP A 70 -18.69 10.50 -1.80
N THR A 71 -18.38 9.25 -1.41
CA THR A 71 -18.87 8.69 -0.13
C THR A 71 -17.77 8.64 0.91
N ASP A 72 -17.97 9.26 2.07
CA ASP A 72 -17.07 9.09 3.22
C ASP A 72 -17.16 7.64 3.73
N ILE A 73 -15.99 6.95 3.72
CA ILE A 73 -15.93 5.55 4.15
C ILE A 73 -16.30 5.36 5.63
N ALA A 74 -16.15 6.38 6.46
CA ALA A 74 -16.54 6.31 7.88
C ALA A 74 -18.05 6.13 8.05
N SER A 75 -18.86 6.64 7.13
CA SER A 75 -20.32 6.54 7.13
C SER A 75 -20.86 5.19 6.67
N LEU A 76 -20.02 4.34 6.05
CA LEU A 76 -20.45 3.08 5.48
C LEU A 76 -20.82 2.06 6.57
N HIS A 77 -21.98 1.42 6.41
CA HIS A 77 -22.46 0.37 7.32
C HIS A 77 -22.99 -0.85 6.55
N ARG A 78 -22.90 -2.02 7.18
CA ARG A 78 -23.48 -3.28 6.69
C ARG A 78 -23.24 -3.51 5.19
N ARG A 79 -24.29 -3.43 4.35
CA ARG A 79 -24.22 -3.74 2.91
C ARG A 79 -23.25 -2.79 2.17
N ALA A 80 -23.30 -1.50 2.44
CA ALA A 80 -22.41 -0.53 1.81
C ALA A 80 -20.93 -0.77 2.18
N LEU A 81 -20.67 -1.15 3.45
CA LEU A 81 -19.33 -1.53 3.88
C LEU A 81 -18.82 -2.83 3.21
N LYS A 82 -19.71 -3.81 3.04
CA LYS A 82 -19.40 -5.05 2.33
C LYS A 82 -19.05 -4.77 0.87
N GLU A 83 -19.82 -3.88 0.21
CA GLU A 83 -19.53 -3.45 -1.15
C GLU A 83 -18.19 -2.68 -1.24
N TYR A 84 -17.89 -1.83 -0.26
CA TYR A 84 -16.57 -1.20 -0.17
C TYR A 84 -15.46 -2.23 -0.11
N TYR A 85 -15.56 -3.24 0.75
CA TYR A 85 -14.55 -4.32 0.84
C TYR A 85 -14.49 -5.22 -0.40
N ARG A 86 -15.54 -5.24 -1.23
CA ARG A 86 -15.48 -5.90 -2.53
C ARG A 86 -14.62 -5.12 -3.52
N ASN A 87 -14.58 -3.80 -3.40
CA ASN A 87 -13.85 -2.91 -4.30
C ASN A 87 -12.45 -2.55 -3.81
N VAL A 88 -12.21 -2.53 -2.50
CA VAL A 88 -10.94 -2.10 -1.88
C VAL A 88 -10.39 -3.20 -1.00
N GLN A 89 -9.24 -3.73 -1.36
CA GLN A 89 -8.57 -4.81 -0.63
C GLN A 89 -7.16 -4.42 -0.23
N GLY A 90 -6.64 -5.08 0.82
CA GLY A 90 -5.27 -4.91 1.30
C GLY A 90 -4.48 -6.21 1.27
N VAL A 91 -3.21 -6.07 0.94
CA VAL A 91 -2.19 -7.11 1.11
C VAL A 91 -1.05 -6.51 1.92
N PHE A 92 -0.65 -7.20 3.00
CA PHE A 92 0.30 -6.70 3.99
C PHE A 92 1.66 -7.38 3.88
N GLN A 93 2.65 -6.78 4.51
CA GLN A 93 4.06 -7.14 4.50
C GLN A 93 4.33 -8.60 4.87
N ASP A 94 3.74 -9.08 5.96
CA ASP A 94 3.92 -10.46 6.44
C ASP A 94 2.78 -11.36 5.96
N PRO A 95 3.01 -12.17 4.91
CA PRO A 95 1.99 -13.09 4.43
C PRO A 95 1.62 -14.14 5.48
N PHE A 96 2.58 -14.60 6.31
CA PHE A 96 2.31 -15.64 7.31
C PHE A 96 1.31 -15.18 8.37
N SER A 97 1.34 -13.90 8.77
CA SER A 97 0.39 -13.34 9.73
C SER A 97 -1.05 -13.31 9.21
N SER A 98 -1.24 -13.40 7.89
CA SER A 98 -2.56 -13.45 7.25
C SER A 98 -3.20 -14.84 7.25
N TYR A 99 -2.43 -15.87 7.62
CA TYR A 99 -2.89 -17.26 7.64
C TYR A 99 -2.89 -17.83 9.04
N ASN A 100 -3.94 -18.57 9.37
CA ASN A 100 -3.91 -19.44 10.55
C ASN A 100 -3.24 -20.76 10.17
N PRO A 101 -2.10 -21.12 10.78
CA PRO A 101 -1.29 -22.29 10.39
C PRO A 101 -2.00 -23.65 10.59
N ILE A 102 -3.08 -23.68 11.36
CA ILE A 102 -3.90 -24.91 11.60
C ILE A 102 -4.71 -25.25 10.35
N PHE A 103 -5.01 -24.28 9.49
CA PHE A 103 -5.83 -24.46 8.29
C PHE A 103 -4.97 -24.44 7.02
N LYS A 104 -5.50 -25.07 5.98
CA LYS A 104 -4.92 -24.97 4.63
C LYS A 104 -4.96 -23.54 4.14
N ALA A 105 -3.95 -23.13 3.37
CA ALA A 105 -3.83 -21.76 2.88
C ALA A 105 -4.98 -21.36 1.94
N ASP A 106 -5.54 -22.31 1.20
CA ASP A 106 -6.68 -22.10 0.28
C ASP A 106 -8.02 -21.82 0.99
N ARG A 107 -8.11 -21.98 2.32
CA ARG A 107 -9.31 -21.62 3.11
C ARG A 107 -9.76 -20.19 2.87
N ILE A 108 -8.83 -19.25 2.63
CA ILE A 108 -9.16 -17.84 2.37
C ILE A 108 -10.09 -17.66 1.16
N PHE A 109 -9.95 -18.52 0.15
CA PHE A 109 -10.79 -18.50 -1.04
C PHE A 109 -12.20 -19.02 -0.76
N GLY A 110 -12.31 -20.06 0.08
CA GLY A 110 -13.61 -20.56 0.54
C GLY A 110 -14.38 -19.50 1.34
N MET A 111 -13.68 -18.75 2.21
CA MET A 111 -14.27 -17.64 2.96
C MET A 111 -14.73 -16.52 2.02
N ALA A 112 -13.92 -16.14 1.03
CA ALA A 112 -14.27 -15.14 0.03
C ALA A 112 -15.52 -15.57 -0.79
N ARG A 113 -15.59 -16.85 -1.19
CA ARG A 113 -16.78 -17.39 -1.86
C ARG A 113 -18.03 -17.25 -1.02
N THR A 114 -17.98 -17.77 0.21
CA THR A 114 -19.14 -17.75 1.11
C THR A 114 -19.65 -16.33 1.37
N GLU A 115 -18.71 -15.39 1.53
CA GLU A 115 -19.06 -14.00 1.86
C GLU A 115 -19.54 -13.20 0.65
N PHE A 116 -18.87 -13.31 -0.51
CA PHE A 116 -19.10 -12.42 -1.64
C PHE A 116 -19.80 -13.07 -2.85
N PHE A 117 -19.77 -14.41 -2.93
CA PHE A 117 -20.28 -15.16 -4.08
C PHE A 117 -21.08 -16.41 -3.68
N PRO A 118 -22.04 -16.29 -2.74
CA PRO A 118 -22.79 -17.45 -2.24
C PRO A 118 -23.57 -18.19 -3.33
N GLU A 119 -23.99 -17.46 -4.38
CA GLU A 119 -24.81 -18.01 -5.47
C GLU A 119 -23.99 -18.66 -6.59
N VAL A 120 -22.64 -18.50 -6.57
CA VAL A 120 -21.77 -19.06 -7.60
C VAL A 120 -21.64 -20.57 -7.42
N SER A 121 -21.86 -21.35 -8.49
CA SER A 121 -21.72 -22.79 -8.46
C SER A 121 -20.30 -23.25 -8.11
N GLY A 122 -20.15 -24.51 -7.65
CA GLY A 122 -18.84 -25.05 -7.30
C GLY A 122 -17.87 -25.11 -8.48
N ASP A 123 -18.38 -25.43 -9.67
CA ASP A 123 -17.55 -25.55 -10.86
C ASP A 123 -17.13 -24.19 -11.41
N GLU A 124 -18.04 -23.24 -11.44
CA GLU A 124 -17.73 -21.86 -11.83
C GLU A 124 -16.73 -21.22 -10.86
N TRP A 125 -16.92 -21.44 -9.55
CA TRP A 125 -15.96 -20.95 -8.55
C TRP A 125 -14.56 -21.53 -8.77
N ARG A 126 -14.47 -22.82 -9.08
CA ARG A 126 -13.19 -23.49 -9.34
C ARG A 126 -12.49 -22.89 -10.57
N GLN A 127 -13.24 -22.62 -11.64
CA GLN A 127 -12.71 -21.96 -12.83
C GLN A 127 -12.18 -20.55 -12.51
N ARG A 128 -12.95 -19.73 -11.79
CA ARG A 128 -12.52 -18.39 -11.34
C ARG A 128 -11.27 -18.45 -10.47
N LEU A 129 -11.21 -19.39 -9.53
CA LEU A 129 -10.06 -19.59 -8.65
C LEU A 129 -8.81 -19.98 -9.45
N HIS A 130 -8.91 -20.92 -10.38
CA HIS A 130 -7.79 -21.32 -11.21
C HIS A 130 -7.29 -20.14 -12.06
N ALA A 131 -8.18 -19.41 -12.72
CA ALA A 131 -7.81 -18.21 -13.49
C ALA A 131 -7.12 -17.14 -12.62
N ALA A 132 -7.60 -16.91 -11.40
CA ALA A 132 -6.97 -15.97 -10.48
C ALA A 132 -5.58 -16.43 -10.03
N LEU A 133 -5.38 -17.72 -9.77
CA LEU A 133 -4.08 -18.28 -9.41
C LEU A 133 -3.08 -18.19 -10.58
N GLU A 134 -3.52 -18.55 -11.78
CA GLU A 134 -2.72 -18.45 -13.00
C GLU A 134 -2.32 -17.01 -13.32
N SER A 135 -3.22 -16.04 -13.10
CA SER A 135 -2.95 -14.61 -13.33
C SER A 135 -1.85 -14.06 -12.42
N VAL A 136 -1.58 -14.70 -11.28
CA VAL A 136 -0.48 -14.35 -10.37
C VAL A 136 0.72 -15.30 -10.52
N GLY A 137 0.77 -16.10 -11.58
CA GLY A 137 1.86 -17.04 -11.86
C GLY A 137 1.93 -18.22 -10.88
N LEU A 138 0.80 -18.66 -10.32
CA LEU A 138 0.72 -19.84 -9.46
C LEU A 138 0.01 -20.99 -10.19
N ASN A 139 0.65 -22.17 -10.17
CA ASN A 139 -0.03 -23.39 -10.60
C ASN A 139 -0.97 -23.86 -9.47
N PRO A 140 -2.29 -24.03 -9.73
CA PRO A 140 -3.24 -24.49 -8.73
C PRO A 140 -2.84 -25.80 -8.04
N GLY A 141 -2.27 -26.75 -8.76
CA GLY A 141 -1.86 -28.05 -8.22
C GLY A 141 -0.73 -27.96 -7.18
N ASP A 142 0.10 -26.91 -7.25
CA ASP A 142 1.24 -26.73 -6.38
C ASP A 142 0.89 -26.00 -5.08
N VAL A 143 -0.21 -25.23 -5.05
CA VAL A 143 -0.53 -24.35 -3.94
C VAL A 143 -1.85 -24.69 -3.23
N LEU A 144 -2.82 -25.28 -3.92
CA LEU A 144 -4.09 -25.69 -3.30
C LEU A 144 -3.88 -26.88 -2.35
N HIS A 145 -4.68 -26.91 -1.30
CA HIS A 145 -4.67 -27.96 -0.27
C HIS A 145 -3.38 -28.08 0.56
N LYS A 146 -2.45 -27.09 0.40
CA LYS A 146 -1.24 -26.98 1.22
C LYS A 146 -1.47 -26.15 2.47
N TYR A 147 -0.71 -26.45 3.51
CA TYR A 147 -0.63 -25.61 4.70
C TYR A 147 0.35 -24.47 4.50
N PRO A 148 0.23 -23.33 5.23
CA PRO A 148 1.13 -22.20 5.08
C PRO A 148 2.62 -22.54 5.17
N HIS A 149 2.99 -23.45 6.07
CA HIS A 149 4.38 -23.90 6.25
C HIS A 149 4.93 -24.77 5.09
N GLN A 150 4.08 -25.21 4.16
CA GLN A 150 4.46 -25.99 2.98
C GLN A 150 4.66 -25.10 1.73
N LEU A 151 4.44 -23.78 1.88
CA LEU A 151 4.50 -22.81 0.81
C LEU A 151 5.61 -21.79 1.09
N SER A 152 6.24 -21.28 0.03
CA SER A 152 7.18 -20.17 0.17
C SER A 152 6.45 -18.87 0.51
N GLY A 153 7.17 -17.90 1.11
CA GLY A 153 6.62 -16.57 1.37
C GLY A 153 6.06 -15.91 0.10
N GLY A 154 6.75 -16.07 -1.03
CA GLY A 154 6.30 -15.57 -2.32
C GLY A 154 5.02 -16.25 -2.84
N GLN A 155 4.87 -17.55 -2.61
CA GLN A 155 3.62 -18.26 -2.95
C GLN A 155 2.47 -17.76 -2.07
N LEU A 156 2.67 -17.63 -0.75
CA LEU A 156 1.67 -17.11 0.17
C LEU A 156 1.26 -15.67 -0.19
N GLN A 157 2.24 -14.83 -0.55
CA GLN A 157 1.98 -13.45 -0.95
C GLN A 157 1.11 -13.39 -2.21
N ARG A 158 1.48 -14.18 -3.25
CA ARG A 158 0.69 -14.26 -4.49
C ARG A 158 -0.69 -14.86 -4.27
N LEU A 159 -0.87 -15.79 -3.33
CA LEU A 159 -2.21 -16.26 -2.93
C LEU A 159 -3.09 -15.13 -2.36
N LEU A 160 -2.50 -14.22 -1.56
CA LEU A 160 -3.24 -13.05 -1.04
C LEU A 160 -3.63 -12.08 -2.16
N VAL A 161 -2.76 -11.88 -3.15
CA VAL A 161 -3.09 -11.08 -4.35
C VAL A 161 -4.19 -11.78 -5.16
N ALA A 162 -4.09 -13.09 -5.43
CA ALA A 162 -5.13 -13.86 -6.12
C ALA A 162 -6.48 -13.77 -5.40
N ARG A 163 -6.48 -13.83 -4.06
CA ARG A 163 -7.70 -13.62 -3.27
C ARG A 163 -8.33 -12.25 -3.53
N ALA A 164 -7.51 -11.20 -3.60
CA ALA A 164 -8.01 -9.86 -3.88
C ALA A 164 -8.61 -9.80 -5.30
N LEU A 165 -7.93 -10.36 -6.30
CA LEU A 165 -8.37 -10.37 -7.69
C LEU A 165 -9.68 -11.14 -7.92
N LEU A 166 -9.96 -12.18 -7.11
CA LEU A 166 -11.26 -12.89 -7.17
C LEU A 166 -12.45 -11.99 -6.85
N LEU A 167 -12.24 -10.86 -6.18
CA LEU A 167 -13.30 -9.89 -5.84
C LEU A 167 -13.53 -8.85 -6.94
N ASP A 168 -12.74 -8.88 -8.02
CA ASP A 168 -12.79 -7.87 -9.09
C ASP A 168 -12.61 -6.44 -8.56
N ILE A 169 -11.55 -6.29 -7.76
CA ILE A 169 -11.27 -5.05 -7.02
C ILE A 169 -10.95 -3.86 -7.92
N ARG A 170 -11.26 -2.67 -7.41
CA ARG A 170 -10.92 -1.38 -8.04
C ARG A 170 -9.63 -0.78 -7.46
N PHE A 171 -9.36 -1.03 -6.18
CA PHE A 171 -8.18 -0.53 -5.48
C PHE A 171 -7.51 -1.60 -4.64
N LEU A 172 -6.18 -1.62 -4.71
CA LEU A 172 -5.31 -2.46 -3.89
C LEU A 172 -4.41 -1.59 -3.01
N VAL A 173 -4.45 -1.80 -1.70
CA VAL A 173 -3.44 -1.29 -0.77
C VAL A 173 -2.37 -2.36 -0.61
N ALA A 174 -1.21 -2.13 -1.19
CA ALA A 174 -0.06 -3.04 -1.22
C ALA A 174 1.00 -2.55 -0.20
N ASP A 175 0.92 -3.03 1.06
CA ASP A 175 1.78 -2.57 2.16
C ASP A 175 3.01 -3.47 2.29
N GLU A 176 4.15 -2.99 1.77
CA GLU A 176 5.47 -3.67 1.77
C GLU A 176 5.45 -5.11 1.23
N ILE A 177 4.58 -5.40 0.26
CA ILE A 177 4.27 -6.76 -0.20
C ILE A 177 5.44 -7.51 -0.84
N ILE A 178 6.54 -6.83 -1.14
CA ILE A 178 7.72 -7.40 -1.79
C ILE A 178 8.95 -7.44 -0.88
N SER A 179 8.87 -6.92 0.35
CA SER A 179 10.02 -6.77 1.24
C SER A 179 10.64 -8.11 1.67
N MET A 180 9.82 -9.16 1.80
CA MET A 180 10.25 -10.50 2.21
C MET A 180 10.51 -11.46 1.04
N LEU A 181 10.47 -10.97 -0.20
CA LEU A 181 10.65 -11.79 -1.39
C LEU A 181 12.11 -11.71 -1.89
N ASP A 182 12.56 -12.77 -2.52
CA ASP A 182 13.82 -12.77 -3.27
C ASP A 182 13.73 -11.84 -4.51
N ALA A 183 14.90 -11.47 -5.06
CA ALA A 183 14.99 -10.46 -6.12
C ALA A 183 14.18 -10.83 -7.38
N SER A 184 14.15 -12.10 -7.78
CA SER A 184 13.39 -12.54 -8.95
C SER A 184 11.89 -12.44 -8.71
N THR A 185 11.43 -12.94 -7.58
CA THR A 185 10.00 -12.89 -7.19
C THR A 185 9.51 -11.45 -7.00
N ARG A 186 10.37 -10.53 -6.54
CA ARG A 186 10.02 -9.08 -6.46
C ARG A 186 9.64 -8.53 -7.82
N ILE A 187 10.46 -8.78 -8.83
CA ILE A 187 10.21 -8.31 -10.20
C ILE A 187 8.92 -8.91 -10.76
N ASP A 188 8.66 -10.20 -10.52
CA ASP A 188 7.42 -10.85 -10.95
C ASP A 188 6.18 -10.17 -10.34
N VAL A 189 6.23 -9.83 -9.05
CA VAL A 189 5.11 -9.13 -8.37
C VAL A 189 4.95 -7.70 -8.89
N LEU A 190 6.04 -6.98 -9.17
CA LEU A 190 5.96 -5.63 -9.75
C LEU A 190 5.37 -5.65 -11.16
N ASN A 191 5.79 -6.60 -12.01
CA ASN A 191 5.22 -6.79 -13.34
C ASN A 191 3.72 -7.13 -13.26
N LEU A 192 3.34 -8.00 -12.32
CA LEU A 192 1.93 -8.30 -12.06
C LEU A 192 1.14 -7.04 -11.70
N LEU A 193 1.66 -6.18 -10.80
CA LEU A 193 0.99 -4.93 -10.44
C LEU A 193 0.88 -3.98 -11.65
N ALA A 194 1.90 -3.92 -12.51
CA ALA A 194 1.88 -3.13 -13.74
C ALA A 194 0.79 -3.64 -14.72
N ASP A 195 0.67 -4.96 -14.88
CA ASP A 195 -0.38 -5.58 -15.71
C ASP A 195 -1.79 -5.29 -15.15
N LEU A 196 -1.93 -5.35 -13.83
CA LEU A 196 -3.21 -5.07 -13.16
C LEU A 196 -3.59 -3.58 -13.28
N LYS A 197 -2.61 -2.68 -13.15
CA LYS A 197 -2.79 -1.25 -13.42
C LYS A 197 -3.29 -1.03 -14.86
N ALA A 198 -2.67 -1.68 -15.85
CA ALA A 198 -3.08 -1.57 -17.26
C ALA A 198 -4.52 -2.03 -17.49
N ARG A 199 -5.06 -2.88 -16.61
CA ARG A 199 -6.47 -3.33 -16.60
C ARG A 199 -7.39 -2.41 -15.79
N GLY A 200 -6.89 -1.28 -15.26
CA GLY A 200 -7.66 -0.27 -14.55
C GLY A 200 -7.58 -0.36 -13.01
N LEU A 201 -6.78 -1.27 -12.43
CA LEU A 201 -6.62 -1.34 -10.98
C LEU A 201 -5.86 -0.11 -10.47
N GLY A 202 -6.42 0.62 -9.49
CA GLY A 202 -5.70 1.63 -8.71
C GLY A 202 -4.87 0.94 -7.61
N VAL A 203 -3.62 1.32 -7.45
CA VAL A 203 -2.72 0.71 -6.45
C VAL A 203 -2.13 1.78 -5.56
N LEU A 204 -2.33 1.69 -4.24
CA LEU A 204 -1.53 2.39 -3.24
C LEU A 204 -0.37 1.47 -2.87
N PHE A 205 0.82 1.76 -3.40
CA PHE A 205 2.03 0.99 -3.18
C PHE A 205 2.85 1.58 -2.04
N ILE A 206 2.83 0.95 -0.89
CA ILE A 206 3.56 1.39 0.31
C ILE A 206 4.90 0.66 0.35
N THR A 207 5.99 1.42 0.38
CA THR A 207 7.35 0.87 0.43
C THR A 207 8.32 1.82 1.15
N HIS A 208 9.43 1.29 1.62
CA HIS A 208 10.59 2.06 2.04
C HIS A 208 11.71 2.06 0.98
N ASP A 209 11.55 1.30 -0.10
CA ASP A 209 12.51 1.19 -1.19
C ASP A 209 12.16 2.18 -2.31
N LEU A 210 12.99 3.22 -2.43
CA LEU A 210 12.81 4.26 -3.43
C LEU A 210 12.95 3.72 -4.87
N SER A 211 13.85 2.75 -5.08
CA SER A 211 14.09 2.21 -6.43
C SER A 211 12.85 1.49 -6.96
N LEU A 212 12.17 0.75 -6.09
CA LEU A 212 10.94 0.05 -6.44
C LEU A 212 9.77 1.01 -6.65
N GLY A 213 9.66 2.05 -5.80
CA GLY A 213 8.68 3.12 -5.99
C GLY A 213 8.88 3.86 -7.31
N ASN A 214 10.11 4.22 -7.64
CA ASN A 214 10.44 4.85 -8.92
C ASN A 214 10.13 3.96 -10.14
N TYR A 215 10.32 2.65 -10.00
CA TYR A 215 10.11 1.70 -11.09
C TYR A 215 8.64 1.55 -11.52
N ILE A 216 7.71 1.53 -10.55
CA ILE A 216 6.32 1.13 -10.84
C ILE A 216 5.32 2.29 -10.82
N SER A 217 5.65 3.40 -10.16
CA SER A 217 4.64 4.41 -9.79
C SER A 217 4.51 5.53 -10.79
N ASP A 218 3.28 6.00 -10.97
CA ASP A 218 2.97 7.22 -11.73
C ASP A 218 3.16 8.45 -10.84
N LYS A 219 2.73 8.35 -9.58
CA LYS A 219 2.87 9.41 -8.58
C LYS A 219 3.50 8.88 -7.30
N THR A 220 4.19 9.78 -6.61
CA THR A 220 4.91 9.48 -5.38
C THR A 220 4.62 10.51 -4.32
N VAL A 221 4.42 10.04 -3.09
CA VAL A 221 4.42 10.83 -1.86
C VAL A 221 5.58 10.40 -0.98
N ILE A 222 6.37 11.35 -0.57
CA ILE A 222 7.41 11.15 0.45
C ILE A 222 6.87 11.56 1.81
N LEU A 223 6.81 10.60 2.72
CA LEU A 223 6.27 10.75 4.07
C LEU A 223 7.40 10.74 5.11
N ARG A 224 7.44 11.75 5.97
CA ARG A 224 8.38 11.84 7.10
C ARG A 224 7.62 12.14 8.38
N HIS A 225 7.79 11.30 9.42
CA HIS A 225 7.16 11.47 10.74
C HIS A 225 5.68 11.85 10.71
N GLY A 226 4.92 11.20 9.82
CA GLY A 226 3.48 11.39 9.69
C GLY A 226 3.04 12.50 8.76
N SER A 227 3.94 13.33 8.24
CA SER A 227 3.62 14.44 7.35
C SER A 227 4.16 14.21 5.95
N ILE A 228 3.45 14.70 4.93
CA ILE A 228 3.94 14.74 3.55
C ILE A 228 4.98 15.85 3.46
N VAL A 229 6.17 15.50 2.97
CA VAL A 229 7.25 16.50 2.74
C VAL A 229 7.41 16.84 1.26
N GLU A 230 7.07 15.90 0.38
CA GLU A 230 7.12 16.11 -1.07
C GLU A 230 6.15 15.15 -1.76
N MET A 231 5.49 15.59 -2.83
CA MET A 231 4.60 14.73 -3.62
C MET A 231 4.43 15.24 -5.05
N GLY A 232 4.20 14.32 -5.98
CA GLY A 232 3.94 14.68 -7.37
C GLY A 232 4.08 13.49 -8.32
N GLU A 233 4.22 13.82 -9.60
CA GLU A 233 4.60 12.85 -10.62
C GLU A 233 5.95 12.23 -10.23
N THR A 234 6.05 10.90 -10.31
CA THR A 234 7.25 10.18 -9.84
C THR A 234 8.53 10.67 -10.49
N GLU A 235 8.49 10.93 -11.81
CA GLU A 235 9.64 11.44 -12.55
C GLU A 235 10.14 12.80 -12.02
N LYS A 236 9.23 13.68 -11.58
CA LYS A 236 9.59 14.99 -11.01
C LYS A 236 10.17 14.86 -9.61
N VAL A 237 9.49 14.12 -8.73
CA VAL A 237 9.93 13.92 -7.34
C VAL A 237 11.32 13.26 -7.28
N PHE A 238 11.62 12.31 -8.19
CA PHE A 238 12.91 11.61 -8.20
C PHE A 238 13.97 12.31 -9.09
N GLY A 239 13.54 12.99 -10.15
CA GLY A 239 14.45 13.67 -11.08
C GLY A 239 14.95 15.01 -10.56
N ASP A 240 14.08 15.76 -9.86
CA ASP A 240 14.42 17.07 -9.28
C ASP A 240 13.82 17.23 -7.86
N PRO A 241 14.31 16.45 -6.89
CA PRO A 241 13.81 16.46 -5.52
C PRO A 241 14.05 17.83 -4.87
N ARG A 242 13.01 18.42 -4.29
CA ARG A 242 13.06 19.77 -3.71
C ARG A 242 13.27 19.74 -2.19
N HIS A 243 12.62 18.81 -1.50
CA HIS A 243 12.75 18.73 -0.06
C HIS A 243 14.10 18.07 0.36
N PRO A 244 14.85 18.61 1.32
CA PRO A 244 16.14 18.05 1.75
C PRO A 244 16.08 16.59 2.19
N TYR A 245 14.98 16.15 2.79
CA TYR A 245 14.77 14.75 3.16
C TYR A 245 14.66 13.83 1.94
N THR A 246 13.97 14.23 0.88
CA THR A 246 13.88 13.48 -0.38
C THR A 246 15.26 13.35 -1.02
N GLN A 247 16.02 14.45 -1.05
CA GLN A 247 17.40 14.45 -1.55
C GLN A 247 18.30 13.48 -0.77
N MET A 248 18.19 13.51 0.56
CA MET A 248 18.93 12.60 1.44
C MET A 248 18.55 11.13 1.21
N LEU A 249 17.25 10.83 1.11
CA LEU A 249 16.80 9.47 0.81
C LEU A 249 17.36 8.97 -0.53
N LEU A 250 17.29 9.79 -1.58
CA LEU A 250 17.82 9.45 -2.91
C LEU A 250 19.34 9.31 -2.92
N ALA A 251 20.04 10.12 -2.16
CA ALA A 251 21.49 10.02 -1.99
C ALA A 251 21.92 8.72 -1.26
N SER A 252 21.03 8.13 -0.47
CA SER A 252 21.30 6.87 0.25
C SER A 252 21.15 5.62 -0.63
N VAL A 253 20.53 5.75 -1.81
CA VAL A 253 20.40 4.63 -2.76
C VAL A 253 21.76 4.30 -3.36
N PRO A 254 22.28 3.05 -3.22
CA PRO A 254 23.57 2.68 -3.76
C PRO A 254 23.63 2.84 -5.30
N ARG A 255 24.59 3.60 -5.78
CA ARG A 255 24.89 3.73 -7.24
C ARG A 255 26.16 2.95 -7.56
N LEU A 256 26.14 2.16 -8.62
CA LEU A 256 27.22 1.24 -9.02
C LEU A 256 28.61 1.88 -9.15
N HIS A 257 28.72 3.21 -9.28
CA HIS A 257 30.00 3.91 -9.49
C HIS A 257 30.17 5.16 -8.61
N ALA A 258 29.33 5.36 -7.59
CA ALA A 258 29.46 6.51 -6.70
C ALA A 258 30.05 6.11 -5.34
N LYS A 259 31.17 6.74 -4.95
CA LYS A 259 31.64 6.66 -3.56
C LYS A 259 30.70 7.46 -2.67
N TRP A 260 30.29 6.88 -1.56
CA TRP A 260 29.47 7.57 -0.57
C TRP A 260 30.27 8.71 0.09
N ASN A 261 29.89 9.95 -0.19
CA ASN A 261 30.55 11.17 0.31
C ASN A 261 29.79 11.75 1.51
N GLY A 262 29.47 10.95 2.52
CA GLY A 262 28.99 11.42 3.83
C GLY A 262 27.97 12.56 3.75
N GLY A 263 26.73 12.26 3.30
CA GLY A 263 25.66 13.27 3.16
C GLY A 263 25.01 13.68 4.50
N THR A 264 24.12 14.66 4.45
CA THR A 264 23.26 15.10 5.56
C THR A 264 22.56 13.90 6.21
N ARG A 265 22.58 13.81 7.54
CA ARG A 265 21.89 12.73 8.26
C ARG A 265 20.45 13.14 8.55
N ALA A 266 19.52 12.18 8.57
CA ALA A 266 18.09 12.44 8.84
C ALA A 266 17.84 13.22 10.15
N ARG A 267 18.72 13.03 11.16
CA ARG A 267 18.66 13.75 12.44
C ARG A 267 19.07 15.24 12.37
N ASP A 268 19.71 15.63 11.28
CA ASP A 268 20.19 17.02 11.09
C ASP A 268 19.12 17.88 10.38
N LEU A 269 17.99 17.28 10.02
CA LEU A 269 16.84 17.96 9.41
C LEU A 269 15.87 18.45 10.49
N PRO A 270 15.17 19.59 10.27
CA PRO A 270 14.17 20.11 11.21
C PRO A 270 13.11 19.06 11.58
N GLU A 271 12.56 19.16 12.78
CA GLU A 271 11.44 18.31 13.19
C GLU A 271 10.21 18.63 12.34
N THR A 272 9.42 17.60 12.01
CA THR A 272 8.21 17.75 11.16
C THR A 272 7.07 18.52 11.83
N ALA A 273 7.20 18.87 13.12
CA ALA A 273 6.23 19.73 13.79
C ALA A 273 6.17 21.15 13.21
N ASP A 274 7.28 21.63 12.65
CA ASP A 274 7.46 22.98 12.10
C ASP A 274 7.64 22.99 10.57
N LEU A 275 7.18 21.93 9.88
CA LEU A 275 7.23 21.91 8.41
C LEU A 275 6.35 23.04 7.84
N PRO A 276 6.87 23.78 6.84
CA PRO A 276 6.04 24.71 6.08
C PRO A 276 4.93 23.96 5.34
N PRO A 277 3.86 24.65 4.95
CA PRO A 277 2.82 24.04 4.15
C PRO A 277 3.39 23.53 2.81
N LEU A 278 2.77 22.47 2.27
CA LEU A 278 3.07 22.03 0.91
C LEU A 278 2.72 23.16 -0.07
N ILE A 279 3.68 23.58 -0.86
CA ILE A 279 3.49 24.57 -1.94
C ILE A 279 3.74 23.88 -3.28
N GLU A 280 3.00 24.29 -4.29
CA GLU A 280 3.22 23.82 -5.66
C GLU A 280 4.46 24.54 -6.22
N ILE A 281 5.50 23.76 -6.50
CA ILE A 281 6.77 24.25 -7.06
C ILE A 281 6.65 24.36 -8.59
N GLU A 282 6.04 23.35 -9.18
CA GLU A 282 5.67 23.30 -10.60
C GLU A 282 4.40 22.45 -10.74
N SER A 283 3.76 22.52 -11.90
CA SER A 283 2.50 21.80 -12.14
C SER A 283 2.62 20.33 -11.74
N GLY A 284 1.82 19.93 -10.74
CA GLY A 284 1.77 18.56 -10.22
C GLY A 284 2.98 18.13 -9.37
N HIS A 285 3.82 19.07 -8.88
CA HIS A 285 4.91 18.79 -7.95
C HIS A 285 4.85 19.75 -6.74
N LEU A 286 4.61 19.21 -5.57
CA LEU A 286 4.46 19.94 -4.31
C LEU A 286 5.58 19.55 -3.34
N ALA A 287 6.10 20.53 -2.60
CA ALA A 287 7.09 20.29 -1.54
C ALA A 287 6.88 21.23 -0.35
N ALA A 288 7.27 20.78 0.83
CA ALA A 288 7.29 21.54 2.07
C ALA A 288 8.67 22.22 2.23
N VAL A 289 8.90 23.35 1.52
CA VAL A 289 10.17 24.07 1.42
C VAL A 289 10.02 25.54 1.76
#